data_e7459b78337dca9197fe0465a531548a
#
_entry.id   e7459b78337dca9197fe0465a531548a
#
_cell.length_a   1.000
_cell.length_b   1.000
_cell.length_c   1.000
_cell.angle_alpha   90.00
_cell.angle_beta   90.00
_cell.angle_gamma   90.00
#
_symmetry.space_group_name_H-M   'P 1'
#
loop_
_entity.id
_entity.type
_entity.pdbx_description
1 polymer ?
#
loop_
_entity_poly.entity_id
_entity_poly.type
_entity_poly.pdbx_seq_one_letter_code
_entity_poly.pdbx_strand_id
1 'polypeptide(L)'
;MKRVDELSVSLPRRRVEPESVVAHLGPTNSGKTHDALSFLAERGRGVYAAPLRMLAQEAHRRLGERIGEDRVGLVTGEERVNELAPIVCCTAEMAPFAGEVLVLDEVQWADDDERGSAWTRLLLGAEYRHILLLGALEALPLVENAFPDAEIKFFERKAPLDWMGKRSIEGLRKGTVVVAFSRKAVLALAGEMNRRHPGRVAVLYGAMPLASRRVEIDRFLAGEAEVCAATDVLGHGVNLPCETLLFAETTKFDGQERRDLQPWEIAQIAGRAGRYGIVERGHVGVLTGVGWAKGDPSLVRAALTPHVELPDGHMGYRVVDTGRLRPQLSDLNVTRPADLEPALRAWRHAALAYWGAESWLAVEAIGPLLARVDAIREALGGCRRRLGVEDVWKLANGPTDEDDVELLKTLACAVAGDRPQR
;
A
#
# COMPACT_ATOMS: atom_id res chain seq x y z
N MET A 1 31.13 2.60 -27.51
CA MET A 1 30.90 2.39 -26.06
C MET A 1 31.22 3.70 -25.35
N LYS A 2 30.21 4.48 -24.90
CA LYS A 2 30.44 5.59 -23.97
C LYS A 2 30.93 5.00 -22.66
N ARG A 3 31.93 5.64 -22.05
CA ARG A 3 32.40 5.24 -20.72
C ARG A 3 31.25 5.36 -19.73
N VAL A 4 31.18 4.47 -18.74
CA VAL A 4 30.17 4.45 -17.68
C VAL A 4 30.13 5.82 -16.94
N ASP A 5 31.25 6.54 -16.93
CA ASP A 5 31.42 7.88 -16.31
C ASP A 5 30.68 9.03 -17.06
N GLU A 6 30.11 8.76 -18.26
CA GLU A 6 29.37 9.77 -19.04
C GLU A 6 27.84 9.60 -18.94
N LEU A 7 27.32 8.59 -18.23
CA LEU A 7 25.90 8.40 -18.01
C LEU A 7 25.46 9.24 -16.81
N SER A 8 24.75 10.30 -17.08
CA SER A 8 24.12 11.14 -16.06
C SER A 8 22.91 10.39 -15.49
N VAL A 9 23.05 9.79 -14.31
CA VAL A 9 21.94 9.22 -13.55
C VAL A 9 21.51 10.18 -12.45
N SER A 10 20.22 10.20 -12.11
CA SER A 10 19.68 10.97 -11.01
C SER A 10 19.27 10.09 -9.85
N LEU A 11 19.41 10.62 -8.64
CA LEU A 11 19.00 9.97 -7.40
C LEU A 11 17.89 10.79 -6.74
N PRO A 12 16.89 10.17 -6.10
CA PRO A 12 15.89 10.90 -5.31
C PRO A 12 16.59 11.54 -4.10
N ARG A 13 16.95 12.80 -4.24
CA ARG A 13 17.69 13.57 -3.24
C ARG A 13 17.05 14.92 -3.05
N ARG A 14 16.70 15.24 -1.81
CA ARG A 14 16.20 16.56 -1.41
C ARG A 14 17.32 17.60 -1.54
N ARG A 15 17.00 18.74 -2.10
CA ARG A 15 17.92 19.89 -2.23
C ARG A 15 17.59 20.99 -1.25
N VAL A 16 16.30 21.03 -0.82
CA VAL A 16 15.78 22.04 0.12
C VAL A 16 15.13 21.29 1.26
N GLU A 17 15.58 21.56 2.48
CA GLU A 17 14.99 20.97 3.66
C GLU A 17 13.60 21.56 3.94
N PRO A 18 12.65 20.76 4.43
CA PRO A 18 11.32 21.22 4.80
C PRO A 18 11.40 22.16 6.02
N GLU A 19 10.50 23.15 6.07
CA GLU A 19 10.37 24.03 7.25
C GLU A 19 9.79 23.27 8.45
N SER A 20 8.97 22.27 8.21
CA SER A 20 8.47 21.39 9.27
C SER A 20 8.20 19.98 8.77
N VAL A 21 8.55 19.00 9.60
CA VAL A 21 8.15 17.60 9.45
C VAL A 21 7.46 17.17 10.72
N VAL A 22 6.22 16.67 10.58
CA VAL A 22 5.42 16.16 11.69
C VAL A 22 4.97 14.75 11.38
N ALA A 23 5.20 13.81 12.26
CA ALA A 23 4.75 12.44 12.11
C ALA A 23 3.60 12.15 13.09
N HIS A 24 2.46 11.74 12.54
CA HIS A 24 1.32 11.25 13.29
C HIS A 24 1.37 9.72 13.30
N LEU A 25 1.79 9.14 14.41
CA LEU A 25 1.95 7.69 14.55
C LEU A 25 0.92 7.11 15.53
N GLY A 26 0.35 5.97 15.18
CA GLY A 26 -0.63 5.30 16.02
C GLY A 26 -1.51 4.31 15.26
N PRO A 27 -2.41 3.60 15.97
CA PRO A 27 -3.25 2.58 15.40
C PRO A 27 -4.30 3.16 14.42
N THR A 28 -4.93 2.28 13.67
CA THR A 28 -6.08 2.60 12.83
C THR A 28 -7.22 3.18 13.69
N ASN A 29 -7.99 4.10 13.14
CA ASN A 29 -9.12 4.75 13.84
C ASN A 29 -8.72 5.65 15.02
N SER A 30 -7.54 6.23 14.98
CA SER A 30 -7.05 7.18 15.99
C SER A 30 -7.30 8.64 15.63
N GLY A 31 -7.68 8.94 14.39
CA GLY A 31 -7.94 10.31 13.91
C GLY A 31 -6.80 10.95 13.14
N LYS A 32 -5.66 10.29 12.99
CA LYS A 32 -4.48 10.81 12.25
C LYS A 32 -4.82 11.45 10.90
N THR A 33 -5.51 10.68 10.06
CA THR A 33 -5.89 11.13 8.70
C THR A 33 -6.86 12.31 8.74
N HIS A 34 -7.78 12.35 9.73
CA HIS A 34 -8.70 13.49 9.90
C HIS A 34 -7.94 14.78 10.19
N ASP A 35 -6.99 14.74 11.12
CA ASP A 35 -6.19 15.91 11.50
C ASP A 35 -5.29 16.36 10.34
N ALA A 36 -4.69 15.42 9.61
CA ALA A 36 -3.86 15.72 8.46
C ALA A 36 -4.65 16.35 7.29
N LEU A 37 -5.84 15.82 7.00
CA LEU A 37 -6.73 16.44 5.99
C LEU A 37 -7.23 17.81 6.43
N SER A 38 -7.43 18.03 7.73
CA SER A 38 -7.78 19.35 8.29
C SER A 38 -6.66 20.34 8.06
N PHE A 39 -5.43 19.95 8.41
CA PHE A 39 -4.25 20.78 8.18
C PHE A 39 -4.07 21.12 6.69
N LEU A 40 -4.23 20.12 5.80
CA LEU A 40 -4.12 20.32 4.35
C LEU A 40 -5.20 21.30 3.83
N ALA A 41 -6.44 21.16 4.30
CA ALA A 41 -7.55 22.05 3.95
C ALA A 41 -7.30 23.49 4.42
N GLU A 42 -6.75 23.70 5.61
CA GLU A 42 -6.40 25.01 6.16
C GLU A 42 -5.29 25.69 5.37
N ARG A 43 -4.29 24.94 4.93
CA ARG A 43 -3.21 25.45 4.06
C ARG A 43 -3.70 25.75 2.65
N GLY A 44 -4.75 25.09 2.20
CA GLY A 44 -5.43 25.34 0.93
C GLY A 44 -4.65 24.93 -0.32
N ARG A 45 -3.43 24.38 -0.17
CA ARG A 45 -2.58 23.87 -1.25
C ARG A 45 -1.68 22.73 -0.79
N GLY A 46 -1.61 21.64 -1.55
CA GLY A 46 -0.73 20.52 -1.28
C GLY A 46 -1.21 19.20 -1.83
N VAL A 47 -0.62 18.11 -1.32
CA VAL A 47 -0.84 16.75 -1.81
C VAL A 47 -1.16 15.83 -0.64
N TYR A 48 -2.15 14.98 -0.82
CA TYR A 48 -2.39 13.81 0.01
C TYR A 48 -2.03 12.56 -0.80
N ALA A 49 -0.98 11.87 -0.40
CA ALA A 49 -0.47 10.67 -1.05
C ALA A 49 -0.80 9.42 -0.24
N ALA A 50 -1.57 8.50 -0.81
CA ALA A 50 -2.09 7.30 -0.17
C ALA A 50 -1.56 6.00 -0.79
N PRO A 51 -1.57 4.87 -0.05
CA PRO A 51 -1.16 3.58 -0.60
C PRO A 51 -2.14 3.03 -1.63
N LEU A 52 -3.41 3.40 -1.55
CA LEU A 52 -4.45 2.82 -2.36
C LEU A 52 -5.37 3.88 -2.99
N ARG A 53 -5.82 3.60 -4.21
CA ARG A 53 -6.77 4.45 -4.95
C ARG A 53 -7.99 4.81 -4.12
N MET A 54 -8.58 3.84 -3.42
CA MET A 54 -9.77 4.06 -2.59
C MET A 54 -9.53 5.04 -1.44
N LEU A 55 -8.32 5.06 -0.85
CA LEU A 55 -7.97 6.03 0.18
C LEU A 55 -7.78 7.43 -0.41
N ALA A 56 -7.16 7.52 -1.59
CA ALA A 56 -7.07 8.79 -2.32
C ALA A 56 -8.46 9.32 -2.70
N GLN A 57 -9.36 8.47 -3.19
CA GLN A 57 -10.76 8.81 -3.51
C GLN A 57 -11.56 9.26 -2.27
N GLU A 58 -11.38 8.56 -1.14
CA GLU A 58 -12.04 8.94 0.13
C GLU A 58 -11.54 10.29 0.65
N ALA A 59 -10.23 10.55 0.58
CA ALA A 59 -9.65 11.84 0.94
C ALA A 59 -10.15 12.95 0.00
N HIS A 60 -10.20 12.69 -1.31
CA HIS A 60 -10.75 13.60 -2.32
C HIS A 60 -12.21 13.96 -2.00
N ARG A 61 -13.06 12.98 -1.72
CA ARG A 61 -14.45 13.21 -1.36
C ARG A 61 -14.57 14.06 -0.09
N ARG A 62 -13.85 13.71 0.98
CA ARG A 62 -13.89 14.44 2.26
C ARG A 62 -13.40 15.88 2.16
N LEU A 63 -12.33 16.08 1.41
CA LEU A 63 -11.81 17.43 1.16
C LEU A 63 -12.78 18.23 0.27
N GLY A 64 -13.35 17.61 -0.79
CA GLY A 64 -14.35 18.24 -1.64
C GLY A 64 -15.59 18.69 -0.87
N GLU A 65 -16.13 17.86 0.02
CA GLU A 65 -17.23 18.21 0.92
C GLU A 65 -16.88 19.37 1.86
N ARG A 66 -15.62 19.52 2.25
CA ARG A 66 -15.17 20.52 3.21
C ARG A 66 -14.81 21.87 2.58
N ILE A 67 -14.16 21.86 1.41
CA ILE A 67 -13.59 23.10 0.81
C ILE A 67 -14.07 23.37 -0.61
N GLY A 68 -14.94 22.52 -1.18
CA GLY A 68 -15.44 22.59 -2.56
C GLY A 68 -14.73 21.60 -3.48
N GLU A 69 -15.50 20.91 -4.34
CA GLU A 69 -14.99 19.90 -5.27
C GLU A 69 -14.08 20.50 -6.35
N ASP A 70 -14.30 21.73 -6.73
CA ASP A 70 -13.48 22.49 -7.68
C ASP A 70 -12.04 22.75 -7.19
N ARG A 71 -11.82 22.67 -5.90
CA ARG A 71 -10.51 22.91 -5.26
C ARG A 71 -9.70 21.64 -5.01
N VAL A 72 -10.27 20.48 -5.27
CA VAL A 72 -9.64 19.20 -4.98
C VAL A 72 -9.54 18.36 -6.26
N GLY A 73 -8.36 17.85 -6.53
CA GLY A 73 -8.09 16.93 -7.62
C GLY A 73 -7.86 15.51 -7.15
N LEU A 74 -8.00 14.55 -8.08
CA LEU A 74 -7.70 13.14 -7.88
C LEU A 74 -6.78 12.65 -8.99
N VAL A 75 -5.66 12.02 -8.62
CA VAL A 75 -4.70 11.46 -9.58
C VAL A 75 -4.29 10.05 -9.14
N THR A 76 -4.75 9.06 -9.89
CA THR A 76 -4.39 7.66 -9.70
C THR A 76 -3.91 7.05 -11.01
N GLY A 77 -3.46 5.80 -11.00
CA GLY A 77 -3.08 5.11 -12.24
C GLY A 77 -4.23 4.90 -13.24
N GLU A 78 -5.47 5.01 -12.80
CA GLU A 78 -6.66 4.77 -13.64
C GLU A 78 -7.53 6.01 -13.82
N GLU A 79 -7.47 6.98 -12.90
CA GLU A 79 -8.40 8.10 -12.85
C GLU A 79 -7.65 9.42 -12.64
N ARG A 80 -8.03 10.43 -13.41
CA ARG A 80 -7.52 11.79 -13.30
C ARG A 80 -8.68 12.78 -13.35
N VAL A 81 -8.91 13.48 -12.26
CA VAL A 81 -9.96 14.49 -12.11
C VAL A 81 -9.32 15.76 -11.57
N ASN A 82 -9.50 16.89 -12.24
CA ASN A 82 -9.02 18.19 -11.80
C ASN A 82 -7.55 18.18 -11.28
N GLU A 83 -6.65 17.58 -12.05
CA GLU A 83 -5.26 17.31 -11.64
C GLU A 83 -4.42 18.58 -11.36
N LEU A 84 -4.90 19.75 -11.79
CA LEU A 84 -4.28 21.06 -11.52
C LEU A 84 -4.91 21.78 -10.32
N ALA A 85 -5.81 21.13 -9.58
CA ALA A 85 -6.42 21.71 -8.38
C ALA A 85 -5.35 22.09 -7.34
N PRO A 86 -5.64 23.09 -6.49
CA PRO A 86 -4.73 23.48 -5.42
C PRO A 86 -4.37 22.35 -4.47
N ILE A 87 -5.31 21.45 -4.19
CA ILE A 87 -5.08 20.23 -3.39
C ILE A 87 -5.30 19.01 -4.29
N VAL A 88 -4.34 18.09 -4.31
CA VAL A 88 -4.43 16.85 -5.09
C VAL A 88 -4.35 15.63 -4.16
N CYS A 89 -5.36 14.76 -4.24
CA CYS A 89 -5.32 13.44 -3.63
C CYS A 89 -4.80 12.43 -4.67
N CYS A 90 -3.80 11.64 -4.32
CA CYS A 90 -3.20 10.71 -5.26
C CYS A 90 -2.72 9.41 -4.59
N THR A 91 -2.32 8.44 -5.39
CA THR A 91 -1.49 7.34 -4.88
C THR A 91 -0.04 7.80 -4.76
N ALA A 92 0.73 7.20 -3.85
CA ALA A 92 2.10 7.62 -3.57
C ALA A 92 3.00 7.65 -4.83
N GLU A 93 2.79 6.71 -5.75
CA GLU A 93 3.50 6.65 -7.03
C GLU A 93 3.21 7.84 -7.96
N MET A 94 2.06 8.47 -7.77
CA MET A 94 1.61 9.62 -8.60
C MET A 94 1.88 10.97 -7.92
N ALA A 95 2.43 10.97 -6.71
CA ALA A 95 2.70 12.20 -5.98
C ALA A 95 3.81 13.01 -6.65
N PRO A 96 3.60 14.31 -6.88
CA PRO A 96 4.67 15.20 -7.31
C PRO A 96 5.75 15.32 -6.24
N PHE A 97 6.97 15.64 -6.66
CA PHE A 97 8.13 15.70 -5.76
C PHE A 97 8.31 17.06 -5.08
N ALA A 98 7.50 18.06 -5.39
CA ALA A 98 7.64 19.39 -4.78
C ALA A 98 6.29 20.08 -4.60
N GLY A 99 6.17 20.91 -3.56
CA GLY A 99 4.94 21.66 -3.29
C GLY A 99 4.94 22.36 -1.94
N GLU A 100 3.77 22.82 -1.52
CA GLU A 100 3.59 23.49 -0.22
C GLU A 100 3.46 22.48 0.93
N VAL A 101 2.51 21.55 0.82
CA VAL A 101 2.24 20.52 1.84
C VAL A 101 2.23 19.13 1.20
N LEU A 102 2.94 18.19 1.81
CA LEU A 102 2.81 16.76 1.56
C LEU A 102 2.20 16.08 2.79
N VAL A 103 1.10 15.40 2.60
CA VAL A 103 0.61 14.38 3.54
C VAL A 103 0.92 13.01 2.93
N LEU A 104 1.86 12.28 3.52
CA LEU A 104 2.23 10.94 3.09
C LEU A 104 1.63 9.91 4.06
N ASP A 105 0.60 9.20 3.59
CA ASP A 105 -0.15 8.25 4.41
C ASP A 105 0.46 6.84 4.39
N GLU A 106 0.30 6.14 5.50
CA GLU A 106 0.77 4.77 5.73
C GLU A 106 2.27 4.62 5.41
N VAL A 107 3.11 5.44 6.06
CA VAL A 107 4.55 5.53 5.78
C VAL A 107 5.29 4.20 5.92
N GLN A 108 4.79 3.24 6.71
CA GLN A 108 5.34 1.88 6.83
C GLN A 108 5.34 1.10 5.51
N TRP A 109 4.60 1.53 4.50
CA TRP A 109 4.67 0.94 3.17
C TRP A 109 6.03 1.13 2.48
N ALA A 110 6.90 1.97 3.01
CA ALA A 110 8.26 2.11 2.49
C ALA A 110 9.05 0.78 2.48
N ASP A 111 8.71 -0.16 3.37
CA ASP A 111 9.31 -1.50 3.44
C ASP A 111 8.60 -2.56 2.56
N ASP A 112 7.57 -2.17 1.82
CA ASP A 112 6.88 -3.10 0.91
C ASP A 112 7.77 -3.48 -0.28
N ASP A 113 7.89 -4.78 -0.56
CA ASP A 113 8.79 -5.31 -1.59
C ASP A 113 8.44 -4.82 -3.00
N GLU A 114 7.16 -4.60 -3.29
CA GLU A 114 6.72 -4.20 -4.63
C GLU A 114 6.61 -2.69 -4.78
N ARG A 115 6.04 -2.01 -3.78
CA ARG A 115 5.62 -0.61 -3.89
C ARG A 115 6.39 0.35 -3.00
N GLY A 116 7.16 -0.15 -2.03
CA GLY A 116 7.84 0.65 -1.01
C GLY A 116 8.76 1.72 -1.57
N SER A 117 9.32 1.50 -2.76
CA SER A 117 10.16 2.47 -3.42
C SER A 117 9.47 3.83 -3.65
N ALA A 118 8.15 3.89 -3.83
CA ALA A 118 7.45 5.16 -3.99
C ALA A 118 7.51 6.01 -2.71
N TRP A 119 7.28 5.39 -1.55
CA TRP A 119 7.42 6.07 -0.24
C TRP A 119 8.85 6.49 0.04
N THR A 120 9.79 5.55 -0.12
CA THR A 120 11.22 5.81 0.10
C THR A 120 11.71 6.98 -0.76
N ARG A 121 11.30 7.06 -2.02
CA ARG A 121 11.65 8.16 -2.90
C ARG A 121 11.07 9.51 -2.44
N LEU A 122 9.85 9.53 -1.92
CA LEU A 122 9.26 10.73 -1.33
C LEU A 122 9.98 11.11 -0.03
N LEU A 123 10.29 10.14 0.84
CA LEU A 123 11.04 10.39 2.06
C LEU A 123 12.45 10.97 1.79
N LEU A 124 13.11 10.54 0.72
CA LEU A 124 14.47 10.98 0.37
C LEU A 124 14.49 12.29 -0.46
N GLY A 125 13.53 12.46 -1.36
CA GLY A 125 13.64 13.44 -2.43
C GLY A 125 12.53 14.47 -2.51
N ALA A 126 11.47 14.36 -1.70
CA ALA A 126 10.37 15.31 -1.76
C ALA A 126 10.76 16.69 -1.20
N GLU A 127 10.57 17.73 -2.00
CA GLU A 127 10.87 19.15 -1.70
C GLU A 127 9.57 19.89 -1.37
N TYR A 128 9.01 19.60 -0.20
CA TYR A 128 7.82 20.27 0.33
C TYR A 128 8.19 21.16 1.52
N ARG A 129 7.48 22.26 1.62
CA ARG A 129 7.68 23.18 2.75
C ARG A 129 7.25 22.56 4.07
N HIS A 130 6.13 21.82 4.05
CA HIS A 130 5.60 21.10 5.20
C HIS A 130 5.33 19.65 4.83
N ILE A 131 5.80 18.72 5.65
CA ILE A 131 5.62 17.28 5.46
C ILE A 131 4.90 16.71 6.67
N LEU A 132 3.75 16.05 6.44
CA LEU A 132 3.05 15.26 7.44
C LEU A 132 3.15 13.79 7.06
N LEU A 133 3.75 13.01 7.94
CA LEU A 133 3.89 11.56 7.80
C LEU A 133 2.84 10.87 8.67
N LEU A 134 2.02 10.02 8.07
CA LEU A 134 1.02 9.25 8.82
C LEU A 134 1.40 7.77 8.78
N GLY A 135 1.35 7.11 9.92
CA GLY A 135 1.73 5.70 9.97
C GLY A 135 1.30 4.96 11.24
N ALA A 136 1.60 3.67 11.25
CA ALA A 136 1.57 2.85 12.45
C ALA A 136 2.77 3.15 13.36
N LEU A 137 2.71 2.76 14.62
CA LEU A 137 3.80 2.98 15.59
C LEU A 137 5.11 2.30 15.16
N GLU A 138 4.99 1.19 14.48
CA GLU A 138 6.09 0.39 13.94
C GLU A 138 6.98 1.16 12.94
N ALA A 139 6.46 2.24 12.35
CA ALA A 139 7.20 3.10 11.42
C ALA A 139 8.05 4.17 12.10
N LEU A 140 8.04 4.27 13.43
CA LEU A 140 8.81 5.28 14.15
C LEU A 140 10.30 5.28 13.76
N PRO A 141 11.02 4.14 13.75
CA PRO A 141 12.43 4.14 13.38
C PRO A 141 12.70 4.58 11.94
N LEU A 142 11.80 4.23 11.01
CA LEU A 142 11.89 4.72 9.63
C LEU A 142 11.76 6.24 9.56
N VAL A 143 10.82 6.81 10.32
CA VAL A 143 10.62 8.27 10.38
C VAL A 143 11.83 8.97 10.98
N GLU A 144 12.36 8.47 12.10
CA GLU A 144 13.54 9.02 12.76
C GLU A 144 14.78 8.94 11.87
N ASN A 145 14.94 7.86 11.12
CA ASN A 145 16.03 7.72 10.15
C ASN A 145 15.90 8.71 8.97
N ALA A 146 14.69 8.88 8.43
CA ALA A 146 14.46 9.76 7.29
C ALA A 146 14.45 11.26 7.67
N PHE A 147 14.00 11.57 8.89
CA PHE A 147 13.86 12.93 9.43
C PHE A 147 14.17 12.95 10.94
N PRO A 148 15.46 13.00 11.33
CA PRO A 148 15.85 12.96 12.74
C PRO A 148 15.22 14.05 13.61
N ASP A 149 14.92 15.21 13.03
CA ASP A 149 14.33 16.36 13.73
C ASP A 149 12.80 16.44 13.59
N ALA A 150 12.12 15.37 13.14
CA ALA A 150 10.67 15.36 13.00
C ALA A 150 9.96 15.47 14.35
N GLU A 151 8.91 16.29 14.42
CA GLU A 151 8.00 16.30 15.56
C GLU A 151 7.13 15.04 15.53
N ILE A 152 7.22 14.19 16.54
CA ILE A 152 6.43 12.95 16.63
C ILE A 152 5.19 13.18 17.50
N LYS A 153 4.00 12.93 16.92
CA LYS A 153 2.72 12.95 17.63
C LYS A 153 2.13 11.55 17.69
N PHE A 154 1.99 11.04 18.90
CA PHE A 154 1.38 9.73 19.12
C PHE A 154 -0.14 9.86 19.23
N PHE A 155 -0.84 9.03 18.50
CA PHE A 155 -2.28 8.96 18.47
C PHE A 155 -2.76 7.68 19.11
N GLU A 156 -3.73 7.80 19.99
CA GLU A 156 -4.40 6.66 20.61
C GLU A 156 -5.69 6.33 19.87
N ARG A 157 -6.07 5.07 19.91
CA ARG A 157 -7.34 4.62 19.33
C ARG A 157 -8.53 5.23 20.09
N LYS A 158 -9.44 5.89 19.36
CA LYS A 158 -10.63 6.54 19.96
C LYS A 158 -11.73 5.55 20.34
N ALA A 159 -11.85 4.40 19.66
CA ALA A 159 -12.82 3.36 19.96
C ALA A 159 -12.10 2.09 20.41
N PRO A 160 -12.22 1.64 21.66
CA PRO A 160 -11.53 0.45 22.17
C PRO A 160 -11.95 -0.81 21.43
N LEU A 161 -11.04 -1.79 21.39
CA LEU A 161 -11.31 -3.14 20.87
C LEU A 161 -11.41 -4.12 22.01
N ASP A 162 -12.53 -4.84 22.05
CA ASP A 162 -12.74 -5.93 23.01
C ASP A 162 -12.47 -7.28 22.37
N TRP A 163 -11.60 -8.07 22.99
CA TRP A 163 -11.40 -9.45 22.62
C TRP A 163 -12.59 -10.31 23.07
N MET A 164 -13.27 -10.93 22.12
CA MET A 164 -14.45 -11.76 22.42
C MET A 164 -14.23 -13.28 22.28
N GLY A 165 -13.00 -13.70 22.06
CA GLY A 165 -12.65 -15.12 21.94
C GLY A 165 -13.17 -15.78 20.66
N LYS A 166 -13.48 -17.07 20.76
CA LYS A 166 -14.04 -17.86 19.66
C LYS A 166 -15.53 -17.61 19.51
N ARG A 167 -15.99 -17.45 18.27
CA ARG A 167 -17.41 -17.27 17.93
C ARG A 167 -17.82 -18.23 16.84
N SER A 168 -18.93 -18.94 17.07
CA SER A 168 -19.51 -19.83 16.06
C SER A 168 -20.14 -19.03 14.92
N ILE A 169 -20.05 -19.56 13.70
CA ILE A 169 -20.75 -19.02 12.54
C ILE A 169 -22.27 -18.95 12.76
N GLU A 170 -22.80 -19.78 13.66
CA GLU A 170 -24.23 -19.79 14.02
C GLU A 170 -24.66 -18.57 14.83
N GLY A 171 -23.71 -17.95 15.52
CA GLY A 171 -23.92 -16.79 16.38
C GLY A 171 -23.59 -15.45 15.73
N LEU A 172 -23.42 -15.37 14.41
CA LEU A 172 -23.16 -14.11 13.73
C LEU A 172 -24.33 -13.13 13.89
N ARG A 173 -24.00 -11.90 14.21
CA ARG A 173 -24.96 -10.80 14.39
C ARG A 173 -24.82 -9.78 13.26
N LYS A 174 -25.84 -8.96 13.08
CA LYS A 174 -25.77 -7.78 12.20
C LYS A 174 -24.55 -6.92 12.53
N GLY A 175 -23.90 -6.38 11.51
CA GLY A 175 -22.67 -5.59 11.67
C GLY A 175 -21.39 -6.44 11.82
N THR A 176 -21.47 -7.77 11.61
CA THR A 176 -20.30 -8.66 11.68
C THR A 176 -19.62 -8.77 10.31
N VAL A 177 -18.30 -8.57 10.30
CA VAL A 177 -17.42 -8.87 9.17
C VAL A 177 -16.55 -10.08 9.52
N VAL A 178 -16.45 -11.04 8.61
CA VAL A 178 -15.59 -12.22 8.76
C VAL A 178 -14.51 -12.19 7.67
N VAL A 179 -13.25 -12.33 8.07
CA VAL A 179 -12.09 -12.20 7.17
C VAL A 179 -11.44 -13.56 6.90
N ALA A 180 -11.15 -13.81 5.62
CA ALA A 180 -10.35 -14.93 5.13
C ALA A 180 -9.39 -14.43 4.02
N PHE A 181 -8.30 -15.17 3.74
CA PHE A 181 -7.19 -14.63 2.92
C PHE A 181 -7.12 -15.21 1.50
N SER A 182 -8.23 -15.67 0.98
CA SER A 182 -8.34 -16.01 -0.45
C SER A 182 -9.75 -15.79 -0.97
N ARG A 183 -9.88 -15.47 -2.27
CA ARG A 183 -11.18 -15.38 -2.96
C ARG A 183 -12.00 -16.66 -2.74
N LYS A 184 -11.35 -17.83 -2.86
CA LYS A 184 -12.01 -19.14 -2.66
C LYS A 184 -12.57 -19.27 -1.25
N ALA A 185 -11.79 -18.92 -0.23
CA ALA A 185 -12.22 -18.98 1.19
C ALA A 185 -13.37 -18.01 1.46
N VAL A 186 -13.29 -16.76 0.96
CA VAL A 186 -14.35 -15.75 1.11
C VAL A 186 -15.67 -16.21 0.46
N LEU A 187 -15.63 -16.77 -0.74
CA LEU A 187 -16.83 -17.26 -1.42
C LEU A 187 -17.42 -18.49 -0.69
N ALA A 188 -16.59 -19.40 -0.20
CA ALA A 188 -17.03 -20.53 0.63
C ALA A 188 -17.68 -20.04 1.92
N LEU A 189 -17.05 -19.06 2.59
CA LEU A 189 -17.57 -18.43 3.80
C LEU A 189 -18.92 -17.76 3.54
N ALA A 190 -19.03 -16.98 2.47
CA ALA A 190 -20.29 -16.34 2.08
C ALA A 190 -21.41 -17.35 1.85
N GLY A 191 -21.11 -18.51 1.24
CA GLY A 191 -22.07 -19.61 1.06
C GLY A 191 -22.54 -20.19 2.41
N GLU A 192 -21.63 -20.39 3.37
CA GLU A 192 -21.97 -20.83 4.73
C GLU A 192 -22.83 -19.80 5.47
N MET A 193 -22.47 -18.52 5.38
CA MET A 193 -23.21 -17.43 5.99
C MET A 193 -24.59 -17.24 5.36
N ASN A 194 -24.71 -17.39 4.03
CA ASN A 194 -25.96 -17.20 3.32
C ASN A 194 -27.02 -18.27 3.66
N ARG A 195 -26.63 -19.44 4.12
CA ARG A 195 -27.57 -20.43 4.65
C ARG A 195 -28.32 -19.94 5.89
N ARG A 196 -27.74 -19.02 6.65
CA ARG A 196 -28.26 -18.46 7.91
C ARG A 196 -28.83 -17.05 7.75
N HIS A 197 -28.29 -16.32 6.81
CA HIS A 197 -28.67 -14.93 6.45
C HIS A 197 -29.03 -14.86 4.96
N PRO A 198 -30.11 -15.51 4.47
CA PRO A 198 -30.43 -15.60 3.04
C PRO A 198 -30.55 -14.22 2.40
N GLY A 199 -29.74 -13.95 1.36
CA GLY A 199 -29.72 -12.67 0.64
C GLY A 199 -29.12 -11.48 1.40
N ARG A 200 -28.68 -11.68 2.66
CA ARG A 200 -28.18 -10.61 3.53
C ARG A 200 -26.68 -10.72 3.82
N VAL A 201 -25.93 -11.28 2.89
CA VAL A 201 -24.48 -11.41 2.98
C VAL A 201 -23.85 -10.51 1.93
N ALA A 202 -22.97 -9.61 2.36
CA ALA A 202 -22.07 -8.86 1.48
C ALA A 202 -20.78 -9.64 1.26
N VAL A 203 -20.15 -9.46 0.10
CA VAL A 203 -18.91 -10.16 -0.27
C VAL A 203 -17.89 -9.16 -0.80
N LEU A 204 -16.68 -9.14 -0.22
CA LEU A 204 -15.63 -8.20 -0.59
C LEU A 204 -14.27 -8.92 -0.77
N TYR A 205 -13.67 -8.82 -1.97
CA TYR A 205 -12.31 -9.32 -2.21
C TYR A 205 -11.57 -8.45 -3.24
N GLY A 206 -10.25 -8.51 -3.21
CA GLY A 206 -9.37 -7.60 -3.97
C GLY A 206 -9.61 -7.56 -5.48
N ALA A 207 -9.87 -8.72 -6.11
CA ALA A 207 -10.10 -8.83 -7.55
C ALA A 207 -11.51 -8.39 -8.03
N MET A 208 -12.38 -7.90 -7.12
CA MET A 208 -13.70 -7.37 -7.54
C MET A 208 -13.53 -6.05 -8.30
N PRO A 209 -14.33 -5.84 -9.39
CA PRO A 209 -14.47 -4.53 -9.99
C PRO A 209 -14.89 -3.47 -8.96
N LEU A 210 -14.34 -2.26 -9.05
CA LEU A 210 -14.60 -1.17 -8.09
C LEU A 210 -16.09 -0.87 -7.92
N ALA A 211 -16.85 -0.84 -9.03
CA ALA A 211 -18.29 -0.61 -8.99
C ALA A 211 -19.04 -1.68 -8.18
N SER A 212 -18.73 -2.96 -8.40
CA SER A 212 -19.34 -4.08 -7.67
C SER A 212 -18.97 -4.03 -6.18
N ARG A 213 -17.71 -3.68 -5.87
CA ARG A 213 -17.24 -3.53 -4.49
C ARG A 213 -18.02 -2.43 -3.77
N ARG A 214 -18.25 -1.30 -4.44
CA ARG A 214 -19.01 -0.18 -3.89
C ARG A 214 -20.45 -0.58 -3.57
N VAL A 215 -21.11 -1.28 -4.46
CA VAL A 215 -22.48 -1.81 -4.22
C VAL A 215 -22.52 -2.69 -2.96
N GLU A 216 -21.59 -3.61 -2.78
CA GLU A 216 -21.56 -4.49 -1.60
C GLU A 216 -21.28 -3.71 -0.31
N ILE A 217 -20.42 -2.70 -0.37
CA ILE A 217 -20.16 -1.77 0.76
C ILE A 217 -21.45 -1.02 1.12
N ASP A 218 -22.11 -0.43 0.14
CA ASP A 218 -23.33 0.36 0.35
C ASP A 218 -24.47 -0.50 0.91
N ARG A 219 -24.63 -1.73 0.44
CA ARG A 219 -25.60 -2.72 0.97
C ARG A 219 -25.33 -3.04 2.46
N PHE A 220 -24.06 -3.20 2.82
CA PHE A 220 -23.68 -3.46 4.21
C PHE A 220 -23.92 -2.23 5.10
N LEU A 221 -23.54 -1.05 4.64
CA LEU A 221 -23.75 0.21 5.38
C LEU A 221 -25.23 0.57 5.53
N ALA A 222 -26.03 0.31 4.53
CA ALA A 222 -27.50 0.49 4.58
C ALA A 222 -28.18 -0.58 5.48
N GLY A 223 -27.47 -1.64 5.86
CA GLY A 223 -28.01 -2.76 6.63
C GLY A 223 -28.87 -3.72 5.83
N GLU A 224 -28.86 -3.65 4.51
CA GLU A 224 -29.47 -4.60 3.59
C GLU A 224 -28.70 -5.94 3.66
N ALA A 225 -27.37 -5.87 3.72
CA ALA A 225 -26.55 -6.99 4.13
C ALA A 225 -26.25 -6.87 5.64
N GLU A 226 -26.55 -7.93 6.37
CA GLU A 226 -26.38 -7.97 7.83
C GLU A 226 -24.95 -8.39 8.23
N VAL A 227 -24.33 -9.22 7.40
CA VAL A 227 -23.00 -9.77 7.62
C VAL A 227 -22.17 -9.65 6.32
N CYS A 228 -20.86 -9.61 6.47
CA CYS A 228 -19.95 -9.49 5.34
C CYS A 228 -18.82 -10.53 5.41
N ALA A 229 -18.57 -11.21 4.29
CA ALA A 229 -17.37 -12.04 4.10
C ALA A 229 -16.36 -11.25 3.28
N ALA A 230 -15.13 -11.08 3.77
CA ALA A 230 -14.14 -10.23 3.13
C ALA A 230 -12.73 -10.81 3.14
N THR A 231 -11.88 -10.38 2.20
CA THR A 231 -10.44 -10.56 2.32
C THR A 231 -9.82 -9.42 3.15
N ASP A 232 -8.51 -9.44 3.29
CA ASP A 232 -7.70 -8.36 3.86
C ASP A 232 -7.80 -7.01 3.11
N VAL A 233 -8.50 -6.96 1.99
CA VAL A 233 -8.90 -5.70 1.33
C VAL A 233 -9.53 -4.70 2.31
N LEU A 234 -10.11 -5.19 3.40
CA LEU A 234 -10.60 -4.36 4.52
C LEU A 234 -9.46 -3.61 5.22
N GLY A 235 -8.30 -4.24 5.42
CA GLY A 235 -7.12 -3.61 6.01
C GLY A 235 -6.57 -2.49 5.13
N HIS A 236 -6.69 -2.63 3.83
CA HIS A 236 -6.01 -1.83 2.82
C HIS A 236 -6.97 -0.95 1.99
N GLY A 237 -7.74 -0.05 2.61
CA GLY A 237 -8.44 1.01 1.89
C GLY A 237 -9.95 0.89 1.76
N VAL A 238 -10.59 -0.18 2.18
CA VAL A 238 -12.05 -0.23 2.29
C VAL A 238 -12.49 0.37 3.62
N ASN A 239 -13.18 1.49 3.56
CA ASN A 239 -13.77 2.11 4.74
C ASN A 239 -15.12 1.42 5.07
N LEU A 240 -15.05 0.21 5.63
CA LEU A 240 -16.20 -0.55 6.06
C LEU A 240 -16.23 -0.61 7.60
N PRO A 241 -16.90 0.32 8.28
CA PRO A 241 -17.08 0.22 9.73
C PRO A 241 -17.93 -1.00 10.06
N CYS A 242 -17.45 -1.79 11.00
CA CYS A 242 -18.20 -2.93 11.52
C CYS A 242 -18.23 -2.91 13.05
N GLU A 243 -19.21 -3.54 13.65
CA GLU A 243 -19.28 -3.70 15.09
C GLU A 243 -18.38 -4.86 15.55
N THR A 244 -18.42 -5.95 14.80
CA THR A 244 -17.68 -7.16 15.10
C THR A 244 -16.83 -7.59 13.91
N LEU A 245 -15.57 -7.94 14.16
CA LEU A 245 -14.67 -8.52 13.18
C LEU A 245 -14.16 -9.89 13.66
N LEU A 246 -14.32 -10.90 12.82
CA LEU A 246 -13.88 -12.27 13.12
C LEU A 246 -12.86 -12.74 12.08
N PHE A 247 -11.77 -13.32 12.54
CA PHE A 247 -10.80 -13.99 11.68
C PHE A 247 -11.19 -15.44 11.45
N ALA A 248 -11.49 -15.84 10.22
CA ALA A 248 -11.67 -17.24 9.84
C ALA A 248 -10.32 -17.95 9.68
N GLU A 249 -9.29 -17.21 9.28
CA GLU A 249 -7.91 -17.67 9.11
C GLU A 249 -6.96 -16.62 9.71
N THR A 250 -5.77 -17.05 10.15
CA THR A 250 -4.67 -16.19 10.57
C THR A 250 -3.40 -16.46 9.77
N THR A 251 -3.51 -17.19 8.66
CA THR A 251 -2.44 -17.43 7.69
C THR A 251 -2.83 -16.90 6.33
N LYS A 252 -1.87 -16.35 5.59
CA LYS A 252 -2.07 -15.92 4.21
C LYS A 252 -0.96 -16.45 3.30
N PHE A 253 -1.22 -16.47 2.01
CA PHE A 253 -0.21 -16.66 0.97
C PHE A 253 0.34 -15.28 0.59
N ASP A 254 1.64 -15.08 0.64
CA ASP A 254 2.32 -13.80 0.39
C ASP A 254 2.86 -13.65 -1.03
N GLY A 255 2.55 -14.62 -1.90
CA GLY A 255 3.08 -14.70 -3.25
C GLY A 255 4.12 -15.82 -3.43
N GLN A 256 4.79 -16.21 -2.35
CA GLN A 256 5.81 -17.29 -2.34
C GLN A 256 5.40 -18.46 -1.46
N GLU A 257 5.00 -18.19 -0.20
CA GLU A 257 4.63 -19.21 0.76
C GLU A 257 3.41 -18.85 1.61
N ARG A 258 2.88 -19.84 2.33
CA ARG A 258 1.86 -19.58 3.36
C ARG A 258 2.55 -19.28 4.68
N ARG A 259 2.29 -18.09 5.21
CA ARG A 259 2.81 -17.64 6.49
C ARG A 259 1.71 -17.15 7.43
N ASP A 260 2.01 -17.08 8.70
CA ASP A 260 1.15 -16.43 9.68
C ASP A 260 1.06 -14.91 9.41
N LEU A 261 -0.07 -14.34 9.75
CA LEU A 261 -0.22 -12.88 9.75
C LEU A 261 0.74 -12.27 10.76
N GLN A 262 1.35 -11.18 10.37
CA GLN A 262 2.11 -10.35 11.28
C GLN A 262 1.16 -9.62 12.26
N PRO A 263 1.60 -9.35 13.50
CA PRO A 263 0.78 -8.64 14.47
C PRO A 263 0.21 -7.32 13.96
N TRP A 264 0.98 -6.55 13.20
CA TRP A 264 0.51 -5.30 12.61
C TRP A 264 -0.60 -5.51 11.55
N GLU A 265 -0.53 -6.60 10.77
CA GLU A 265 -1.59 -6.95 9.80
C GLU A 265 -2.90 -7.26 10.52
N ILE A 266 -2.82 -8.02 11.61
CA ILE A 266 -3.98 -8.32 12.45
C ILE A 266 -4.53 -7.03 13.07
N ALA A 267 -3.67 -6.19 13.64
CA ALA A 267 -4.08 -4.93 14.26
C ALA A 267 -4.73 -3.98 13.26
N GLN A 268 -4.22 -3.92 12.03
CA GLN A 268 -4.77 -3.09 10.96
C GLN A 268 -6.15 -3.57 10.52
N ILE A 269 -6.31 -4.87 10.33
CA ILE A 269 -7.61 -5.48 9.97
C ILE A 269 -8.59 -5.35 11.13
N ALA A 270 -8.20 -5.74 12.34
CA ALA A 270 -9.00 -5.63 13.55
C ALA A 270 -9.42 -4.17 13.84
N GLY A 271 -8.55 -3.24 13.47
CA GLY A 271 -8.78 -1.81 13.57
C GLY A 271 -10.02 -1.31 12.83
N ARG A 272 -10.62 -2.10 11.95
CA ARG A 272 -11.88 -1.77 11.27
C ARG A 272 -13.10 -2.02 12.14
N ALA A 273 -12.99 -2.83 13.20
CA ALA A 273 -14.05 -2.96 14.17
C ALA A 273 -14.10 -1.73 15.09
N GLY A 274 -15.29 -1.21 15.37
CA GLY A 274 -15.49 -0.01 16.14
C GLY A 274 -15.02 1.26 15.42
N ARG A 275 -15.92 2.16 15.11
CA ARG A 275 -15.58 3.45 14.48
C ARG A 275 -16.11 4.58 15.33
N TYR A 276 -15.22 5.46 15.78
CA TYR A 276 -15.60 6.65 16.53
C TYR A 276 -16.71 7.44 15.83
N GLY A 277 -17.75 7.76 16.59
CA GLY A 277 -18.93 8.46 16.07
C GLY A 277 -19.98 7.59 15.36
N ILE A 278 -19.70 6.29 15.14
CA ILE A 278 -20.64 5.33 14.54
C ILE A 278 -20.79 4.11 15.45
N VAL A 279 -19.68 3.51 15.88
CA VAL A 279 -19.61 2.36 16.77
C VAL A 279 -18.58 2.65 17.84
N GLU A 280 -19.03 2.91 19.05
CA GLU A 280 -18.17 3.38 20.14
C GLU A 280 -17.17 2.32 20.63
N ARG A 281 -17.46 1.03 20.41
CA ARG A 281 -16.65 -0.10 20.84
C ARG A 281 -16.64 -1.20 19.79
N GLY A 282 -15.46 -1.64 19.37
CA GLY A 282 -15.29 -2.73 18.41
C GLY A 282 -15.06 -4.06 19.09
N HIS A 283 -15.57 -5.15 18.50
CA HIS A 283 -15.39 -6.49 19.00
C HIS A 283 -14.56 -7.31 17.99
N VAL A 284 -13.55 -8.02 18.48
CA VAL A 284 -12.68 -8.84 17.64
C VAL A 284 -12.58 -10.26 18.20
N GLY A 285 -12.64 -11.25 17.33
CA GLY A 285 -12.56 -12.65 17.69
C GLY A 285 -12.13 -13.55 16.54
N VAL A 286 -12.25 -14.85 16.76
CA VAL A 286 -11.93 -15.89 15.77
C VAL A 286 -13.18 -16.69 15.45
N LEU A 287 -13.42 -16.94 14.17
CA LEU A 287 -14.55 -17.75 13.71
C LEU A 287 -14.34 -19.24 14.00
N THR A 288 -15.38 -19.91 14.42
CA THR A 288 -15.47 -21.38 14.55
C THR A 288 -16.75 -21.92 13.91
N GLY A 289 -16.90 -23.25 13.88
CA GLY A 289 -18.08 -23.90 13.29
C GLY A 289 -18.02 -24.05 11.77
N VAL A 290 -16.88 -23.73 11.16
CA VAL A 290 -16.56 -23.97 9.75
C VAL A 290 -15.31 -24.85 9.69
N GLY A 291 -15.41 -26.03 9.08
CA GLY A 291 -14.38 -27.07 9.20
C GLY A 291 -12.98 -26.68 8.68
N TRP A 292 -12.91 -25.72 7.73
CA TRP A 292 -11.66 -25.21 7.19
C TRP A 292 -11.13 -23.95 7.88
N ALA A 293 -11.95 -23.29 8.71
CA ALA A 293 -11.54 -22.09 9.45
C ALA A 293 -10.46 -22.44 10.49
N LYS A 294 -9.30 -21.82 10.40
CA LYS A 294 -8.10 -22.10 11.22
C LYS A 294 -7.50 -20.82 11.80
N GLY A 295 -8.37 -19.91 12.30
CA GLY A 295 -7.90 -18.73 13.01
C GLY A 295 -7.24 -19.11 14.34
N ASP A 296 -6.06 -18.56 14.64
CA ASP A 296 -5.39 -18.72 15.93
C ASP A 296 -5.83 -17.62 16.91
N PRO A 297 -6.55 -17.97 17.99
CA PRO A 297 -7.00 -17.01 18.99
C PRO A 297 -5.86 -16.34 19.76
N SER A 298 -4.75 -17.04 19.95
CA SER A 298 -3.60 -16.50 20.71
C SER A 298 -2.90 -15.41 19.93
N LEU A 299 -2.70 -15.63 18.63
CA LEU A 299 -2.10 -14.65 17.71
C LEU A 299 -2.97 -13.39 17.60
N VAL A 300 -4.28 -13.55 17.40
CA VAL A 300 -5.20 -12.40 17.31
C VAL A 300 -5.25 -11.65 18.64
N ARG A 301 -5.36 -12.34 19.77
CA ARG A 301 -5.41 -11.69 21.08
C ARG A 301 -4.12 -10.92 21.38
N ALA A 302 -2.95 -11.50 21.09
CA ALA A 302 -1.67 -10.84 21.28
C ALA A 302 -1.57 -9.52 20.47
N ALA A 303 -2.02 -9.54 19.22
CA ALA A 303 -1.99 -8.36 18.36
C ALA A 303 -2.95 -7.22 18.78
N LEU A 304 -3.96 -7.52 19.61
CA LEU A 304 -4.91 -6.52 20.12
C LEU A 304 -4.48 -5.89 21.44
N THR A 305 -3.49 -6.44 22.11
CA THR A 305 -2.99 -5.87 23.37
C THR A 305 -2.19 -4.61 23.02
N PRO A 306 -2.55 -3.45 23.56
CA PRO A 306 -1.74 -2.24 23.34
C PRO A 306 -0.42 -2.40 24.11
N HIS A 307 0.59 -2.89 23.45
CA HIS A 307 1.96 -2.87 23.94
C HIS A 307 2.65 -1.65 23.40
N VAL A 308 2.51 -0.56 24.09
CA VAL A 308 3.38 0.61 23.94
C VAL A 308 4.27 0.65 25.17
N GLU A 309 5.33 -0.14 25.16
CA GLU A 309 6.57 0.20 25.83
C GLU A 309 7.63 0.31 24.74
N LEU A 310 7.82 1.51 24.25
CA LEU A 310 9.03 2.01 23.63
C LEU A 310 9.74 2.81 24.74
N PRO A 311 11.04 2.75 24.96
CA PRO A 311 12.14 2.19 24.22
C PRO A 311 12.88 1.10 25.01
N ASP A 312 13.64 0.30 24.37
CA ASP A 312 14.58 -0.73 24.87
C ASP A 312 14.05 -2.15 25.10
N GLY A 313 12.79 -2.43 24.91
CA GLY A 313 12.25 -3.78 25.02
C GLY A 313 11.79 -4.32 23.67
N HIS A 314 12.58 -5.21 23.10
CA HIS A 314 12.16 -6.03 21.97
C HIS A 314 10.84 -6.75 22.28
N MET A 315 9.76 -6.26 21.75
CA MET A 315 8.49 -6.96 21.77
C MET A 315 8.10 -7.25 20.33
N GLY A 316 8.14 -8.45 19.96
CA GLY A 316 7.49 -9.24 18.89
C GLY A 316 6.86 -8.60 17.66
N TYR A 317 7.03 -7.32 17.42
CA TYR A 317 6.55 -6.61 16.25
C TYR A 317 7.71 -6.39 15.28
N ARG A 318 7.47 -6.63 14.01
CA ARG A 318 8.41 -6.21 12.98
C ARG A 318 8.46 -4.69 12.99
N VAL A 319 9.56 -4.17 13.48
CA VAL A 319 9.87 -2.75 13.37
C VAL A 319 10.08 -2.44 11.89
N VAL A 320 9.43 -1.43 11.37
CA VAL A 320 9.65 -0.94 10.01
C VAL A 320 10.72 0.14 10.08
N ASP A 321 11.93 -0.27 9.81
CA ASP A 321 13.13 0.58 9.82
C ASP A 321 13.78 0.69 8.44
N THR A 322 13.28 -0.04 7.44
CA THR A 322 13.87 -0.15 6.11
C THR A 322 13.00 0.50 5.06
N GLY A 323 13.60 1.35 4.23
CA GLY A 323 13.00 1.87 3.01
C GLY A 323 13.55 1.15 1.78
N ARG A 324 12.68 0.67 0.89
CA ARG A 324 13.05 0.01 -0.37
C ARG A 324 13.32 1.04 -1.45
N LEU A 325 14.45 0.96 -2.13
CA LEU A 325 14.82 1.88 -3.20
C LEU A 325 15.10 1.13 -4.51
N ARG A 326 14.30 1.46 -5.54
CA ARG A 326 14.39 0.92 -6.90
C ARG A 326 14.68 2.04 -7.90
N PRO A 327 15.40 1.74 -9.02
CA PRO A 327 15.54 2.69 -10.11
C PRO A 327 14.21 2.91 -10.82
N GLN A 328 13.98 4.13 -11.28
CA GLN A 328 12.91 4.46 -12.22
C GLN A 328 13.52 4.85 -13.57
N LEU A 329 12.75 4.71 -14.65
CA LEU A 329 13.25 5.07 -15.98
C LEU A 329 13.71 6.54 -16.05
N SER A 330 12.99 7.43 -15.35
CA SER A 330 13.36 8.85 -15.23
C SER A 330 14.71 9.10 -14.58
N ASP A 331 15.20 8.16 -13.74
CA ASP A 331 16.50 8.30 -13.09
C ASP A 331 17.66 7.94 -14.03
N LEU A 332 17.38 7.17 -15.07
CA LEU A 332 18.41 6.58 -15.92
C LEU A 332 18.82 7.50 -17.07
N ASN A 333 18.02 8.53 -17.39
CA ASN A 333 18.28 9.51 -18.43
C ASN A 333 18.70 8.88 -19.78
N VAL A 334 17.98 7.83 -20.19
CA VAL A 334 18.25 7.05 -21.40
C VAL A 334 17.16 7.22 -22.45
N THR A 335 17.54 7.22 -23.72
CA THR A 335 16.62 7.34 -24.86
C THR A 335 16.59 6.09 -25.73
N ARG A 336 17.53 5.17 -25.54
CA ARG A 336 17.64 3.93 -26.32
C ARG A 336 17.67 2.71 -25.43
N PRO A 337 17.01 1.60 -25.81
CA PRO A 337 17.05 0.36 -25.03
C PRO A 337 18.46 -0.18 -24.79
N ALA A 338 19.40 0.07 -25.69
CA ALA A 338 20.79 -0.37 -25.55
C ALA A 338 21.55 0.31 -24.39
N ASP A 339 21.07 1.46 -23.95
CA ASP A 339 21.71 2.22 -22.88
C ASP A 339 21.13 1.87 -21.49
N LEU A 340 20.07 1.05 -21.42
CA LEU A 340 19.43 0.65 -20.14
C LEU A 340 20.37 -0.11 -19.21
N GLU A 341 21.05 -1.15 -19.70
CA GLU A 341 21.96 -1.93 -18.86
C GLU A 341 23.08 -1.07 -18.25
N PRO A 342 23.89 -0.32 -19.04
CA PRO A 342 24.92 0.51 -18.46
C PRO A 342 24.38 1.59 -17.53
N ALA A 343 23.20 2.17 -17.80
CA ALA A 343 22.58 3.16 -16.93
C ALA A 343 22.08 2.57 -15.61
N LEU A 344 21.50 1.36 -15.62
CA LEU A 344 21.12 0.63 -14.41
C LEU A 344 22.32 0.36 -13.51
N ARG A 345 23.43 -0.09 -14.08
CA ARG A 345 24.67 -0.32 -13.34
C ARG A 345 25.24 0.97 -12.75
N ALA A 346 25.23 2.07 -13.54
CA ALA A 346 25.65 3.39 -13.09
C ALA A 346 24.75 3.90 -11.95
N TRP A 347 23.44 3.76 -12.08
CA TRP A 347 22.48 4.16 -11.04
C TRP A 347 22.73 3.40 -9.74
N ARG A 348 22.84 2.05 -9.80
CA ARG A 348 23.10 1.24 -8.60
C ARG A 348 24.42 1.62 -7.94
N HIS A 349 25.47 1.84 -8.73
CA HIS A 349 26.77 2.26 -8.20
C HIS A 349 26.66 3.63 -7.48
N ALA A 350 25.97 4.60 -8.11
CA ALA A 350 25.73 5.91 -7.53
C ALA A 350 24.87 5.85 -6.26
N ALA A 351 23.81 5.02 -6.25
CA ALA A 351 22.95 4.83 -5.09
C ALA A 351 23.71 4.23 -3.91
N LEU A 352 24.51 3.20 -4.13
CA LEU A 352 25.32 2.59 -3.09
C LEU A 352 26.46 3.51 -2.60
N ALA A 353 27.04 4.31 -3.49
CA ALA A 353 28.07 5.27 -3.11
C ALA A 353 27.51 6.41 -2.26
N TYR A 354 26.27 6.82 -2.53
CA TYR A 354 25.63 7.93 -1.82
C TYR A 354 24.97 7.50 -0.50
N TRP A 355 24.27 6.35 -0.50
CA TRP A 355 23.49 5.87 0.65
C TRP A 355 24.00 4.55 1.24
N GLY A 356 25.08 3.98 0.75
CA GLY A 356 25.57 2.67 1.19
C GLY A 356 25.98 2.60 2.68
N ALA A 357 26.12 3.77 3.33
CA ALA A 357 26.33 3.87 4.78
C ALA A 357 25.00 3.95 5.56
N GLU A 358 23.90 4.24 4.87
CA GLU A 358 22.57 4.36 5.49
C GLU A 358 21.95 2.97 5.68
N SER A 359 21.99 2.44 6.89
CA SER A 359 21.53 1.09 7.21
C SER A 359 20.02 0.88 6.99
N TRP A 360 19.25 1.96 6.93
CA TRP A 360 17.81 1.92 6.72
C TRP A 360 17.37 1.86 5.25
N LEU A 361 18.31 1.94 4.28
CA LEU A 361 17.99 1.90 2.86
C LEU A 361 18.38 0.57 2.22
N ALA A 362 17.40 -0.19 1.80
CA ALA A 362 17.58 -1.38 0.98
C ALA A 362 17.57 -1.00 -0.51
N VAL A 363 18.75 -0.79 -1.08
CA VAL A 363 18.92 -0.58 -2.52
C VAL A 363 18.77 -1.92 -3.23
N GLU A 364 17.75 -2.01 -4.10
CA GLU A 364 17.41 -3.26 -4.77
C GLU A 364 18.55 -3.81 -5.64
N ALA A 365 18.68 -5.12 -5.64
CA ALA A 365 19.56 -5.83 -6.56
C ALA A 365 19.01 -5.71 -8.00
N ILE A 366 19.79 -5.16 -8.91
CA ILE A 366 19.38 -4.96 -10.31
C ILE A 366 19.59 -6.22 -11.19
N GLY A 367 20.11 -7.31 -10.64
CA GLY A 367 20.38 -8.54 -11.38
C GLY A 367 19.16 -9.11 -12.11
N PRO A 368 18.03 -9.33 -11.43
CA PRO A 368 16.80 -9.80 -12.06
C PRO A 368 16.30 -8.86 -13.16
N LEU A 369 16.29 -7.57 -12.91
CA LEU A 369 15.89 -6.57 -13.89
C LEU A 369 16.80 -6.55 -15.13
N LEU A 370 18.11 -6.66 -14.93
CA LEU A 370 19.07 -6.77 -16.03
C LEU A 370 18.83 -8.02 -16.88
N ALA A 371 18.62 -9.18 -16.25
CA ALA A 371 18.32 -10.42 -16.95
C ALA A 371 17.07 -10.30 -17.84
N ARG A 372 16.04 -9.62 -17.34
CA ARG A 372 14.80 -9.37 -18.11
C ARG A 372 15.03 -8.39 -19.27
N VAL A 373 15.78 -7.32 -19.07
CA VAL A 373 16.17 -6.38 -20.15
C VAL A 373 16.95 -7.09 -21.23
N ASP A 374 17.90 -7.97 -20.88
CA ASP A 374 18.71 -8.73 -21.83
C ASP A 374 17.86 -9.75 -22.59
N ALA A 375 16.96 -10.46 -21.93
CA ALA A 375 16.04 -11.40 -22.58
C ALA A 375 15.11 -10.70 -23.60
N ILE A 376 14.59 -9.52 -23.27
CA ILE A 376 13.81 -8.71 -24.21
C ILE A 376 14.66 -8.27 -25.41
N ARG A 377 15.88 -7.81 -25.16
CA ARG A 377 16.79 -7.38 -26.24
C ARG A 377 17.17 -8.53 -27.16
N GLU A 378 17.45 -9.72 -26.62
CA GLU A 378 17.70 -10.93 -27.39
C GLU A 378 16.52 -11.26 -28.29
N ALA A 379 15.31 -11.32 -27.74
CA ALA A 379 14.09 -11.59 -28.51
C ALA A 379 13.87 -10.59 -29.65
N LEU A 380 14.12 -9.30 -29.38
CA LEU A 380 13.96 -8.22 -30.36
C LEU A 380 15.04 -8.20 -31.43
N GLY A 381 16.18 -8.87 -31.22
CA GLY A 381 17.24 -8.98 -32.23
C GLY A 381 16.80 -9.62 -33.53
N GLY A 382 15.77 -10.50 -33.49
CA GLY A 382 15.12 -11.14 -34.65
C GLY A 382 13.90 -10.39 -35.21
N CYS A 383 13.43 -9.30 -34.54
CA CYS A 383 12.21 -8.62 -34.89
C CYS A 383 12.45 -7.46 -35.86
N ARG A 384 11.53 -7.26 -36.83
CA ARG A 384 11.59 -6.15 -37.83
C ARG A 384 11.32 -4.79 -37.20
N ARG A 385 10.53 -4.72 -36.16
CA ARG A 385 10.15 -3.49 -35.46
C ARG A 385 10.94 -3.36 -34.17
N ARG A 386 11.49 -2.18 -33.92
CA ARG A 386 12.24 -1.89 -32.69
C ARG A 386 11.27 -1.26 -31.65
N LEU A 387 11.35 -1.74 -30.43
CA LEU A 387 10.66 -1.11 -29.29
C LEU A 387 11.44 0.11 -28.79
N GLY A 388 10.71 1.09 -28.30
CA GLY A 388 11.28 2.23 -27.58
C GLY A 388 11.78 1.81 -26.18
N VAL A 389 12.53 2.71 -25.55
CA VAL A 389 13.06 2.48 -24.19
C VAL A 389 11.94 2.31 -23.16
N GLU A 390 10.84 3.06 -23.30
CA GLU A 390 9.69 2.97 -22.41
C GLU A 390 8.99 1.61 -22.49
N ASP A 391 8.84 1.06 -23.70
CA ASP A 391 8.20 -0.25 -23.90
C ASP A 391 9.07 -1.36 -23.31
N VAL A 392 10.38 -1.31 -23.54
CA VAL A 392 11.33 -2.27 -22.93
C VAL A 392 11.32 -2.16 -21.42
N TRP A 393 11.28 -0.94 -20.87
CA TRP A 393 11.18 -0.72 -19.43
C TRP A 393 9.89 -1.26 -18.83
N LYS A 394 8.74 -1.00 -19.46
CA LYS A 394 7.43 -1.51 -19.03
C LYS A 394 7.38 -3.04 -19.05
N LEU A 395 7.90 -3.65 -20.10
CA LEU A 395 8.00 -5.13 -20.21
C LEU A 395 8.91 -5.72 -19.14
N ALA A 396 10.08 -5.09 -18.89
CA ALA A 396 11.04 -5.58 -17.89
C ALA A 396 10.50 -5.46 -16.46
N ASN A 397 9.62 -4.51 -16.16
CA ASN A 397 8.97 -4.33 -14.86
C ASN A 397 7.53 -4.88 -14.82
N GLY A 398 7.07 -5.59 -15.85
CA GLY A 398 5.74 -6.18 -15.91
C GLY A 398 5.58 -7.37 -14.95
N PRO A 399 4.33 -7.70 -14.59
CA PRO A 399 4.02 -8.80 -13.67
C PRO A 399 4.16 -10.17 -14.34
N THR A 400 5.39 -10.59 -14.60
CA THR A 400 5.73 -11.96 -15.05
C THR A 400 6.62 -12.56 -13.97
N ASP A 401 6.47 -13.86 -13.72
CA ASP A 401 7.35 -14.57 -12.79
C ASP A 401 8.82 -14.44 -13.27
N GLU A 402 9.75 -14.33 -12.34
CA GLU A 402 11.18 -14.14 -12.65
C GLU A 402 11.73 -15.24 -13.54
N ASP A 403 11.16 -16.46 -13.45
CA ASP A 403 11.57 -17.64 -14.19
C ASP A 403 10.92 -17.76 -15.60
N ASP A 404 9.92 -16.90 -15.92
CA ASP A 404 9.19 -17.04 -17.20
C ASP A 404 9.78 -16.15 -18.31
N VAL A 405 11.06 -16.34 -18.56
CA VAL A 405 11.82 -15.65 -19.61
C VAL A 405 11.21 -15.86 -21.00
N GLU A 406 10.68 -17.05 -21.28
CA GLU A 406 10.06 -17.36 -22.58
C GLU A 406 8.75 -16.62 -22.80
N LEU A 407 7.93 -16.45 -21.75
CA LEU A 407 6.74 -15.59 -21.80
C LEU A 407 7.13 -14.14 -22.06
N LEU A 408 8.16 -13.65 -21.39
CA LEU A 408 8.67 -12.29 -21.56
C LEU A 408 9.16 -12.04 -23.00
N LYS A 409 9.91 -12.98 -23.59
CA LYS A 409 10.34 -12.94 -24.99
C LYS A 409 9.15 -12.91 -25.94
N THR A 410 8.15 -13.76 -25.68
CA THR A 410 6.92 -13.83 -26.49
C THR A 410 6.15 -12.52 -26.44
N LEU A 411 5.98 -11.92 -25.26
CA LEU A 411 5.33 -10.63 -25.07
C LEU A 411 6.08 -9.50 -25.78
N ALA A 412 7.42 -9.49 -25.71
CA ALA A 412 8.25 -8.51 -26.41
C ALA A 412 8.05 -8.55 -27.92
N CYS A 413 8.04 -9.75 -28.52
CA CYS A 413 7.77 -9.93 -29.95
C CYS A 413 6.34 -9.52 -30.30
N ALA A 414 5.35 -9.85 -29.48
CA ALA A 414 3.94 -9.47 -29.71
C ALA A 414 3.75 -7.94 -29.68
N VAL A 415 4.36 -7.25 -28.70
CA VAL A 415 4.34 -5.78 -28.61
C VAL A 415 5.05 -5.14 -29.80
N ALA A 416 6.13 -5.76 -30.30
CA ALA A 416 6.80 -5.32 -31.53
C ALA A 416 5.98 -5.56 -32.80
N GLY A 417 4.83 -6.25 -32.71
CA GLY A 417 3.96 -6.55 -33.84
C GLY A 417 4.44 -7.68 -34.74
N ASP A 418 5.40 -8.47 -34.26
CA ASP A 418 5.88 -9.66 -34.91
C ASP A 418 5.23 -10.91 -34.25
N ARG A 419 4.83 -11.90 -35.05
CA ARG A 419 4.40 -13.18 -34.50
C ARG A 419 5.62 -13.90 -33.93
N PRO A 420 5.54 -14.52 -32.74
CA PRO A 420 6.63 -15.36 -32.24
C PRO A 420 6.96 -16.45 -33.27
N GLN A 421 8.21 -16.55 -33.62
CA GLN A 421 8.67 -17.67 -34.43
C GLN A 421 8.54 -18.92 -33.54
N ARG A 422 7.79 -19.92 -34.07
CA ARG A 422 7.58 -21.23 -33.41
C ARG A 422 8.88 -22.03 -33.38
#